data_d28490bd5e79931a6973ebef333f6295
#
_entry.id   d28490bd5e79931a6973ebef333f6295
#
_cell.length_a   1.000
_cell.length_b   1.000
_cell.length_c   1.000
_cell.angle_alpha   90.00
_cell.angle_beta   90.00
_cell.angle_gamma   90.00
#
_symmetry.space_group_name_H-M   'P 1'
#
loop_
_entity.id
_entity.type
_entity.pdbx_description
1 polymer ?
#
loop_
_entity_poly.entity_id
_entity_poly.type
_entity_poly.pdbx_seq_one_letter_code
_entity_poly.pdbx_strand_id
1 'polypeptide(L)'
;MAFLTIERDGGILTATMNQPETRNALTGNTAVQEFVQLCEDVRKDASVKVLIITAAGPIFSSGGNVKDMKRFFDDALTPDLIREEYRQGIQQIPNALVQLDVPVICAI
;
A
#
# COMPACT_ATOMS: atom_id res chain seq x y z
N MET A 1 10.98 -7.94 -6.80
CA MET A 1 10.10 -7.30 -7.79
C MET A 1 9.27 -6.22 -7.14
N ALA A 2 9.15 -5.08 -7.79
CA ALA A 2 8.40 -3.96 -7.22
C ALA A 2 6.89 -4.24 -7.22
N PHE A 3 6.24 -3.87 -6.13
CA PHE A 3 4.79 -3.93 -6.03
C PHE A 3 4.12 -2.78 -6.77
N LEU A 4 4.71 -1.58 -6.69
CA LEU A 4 4.18 -0.38 -7.33
C LEU A 4 4.95 -0.05 -8.61
N THR A 5 4.20 0.32 -9.63
CA THR A 5 4.74 0.95 -10.84
C THR A 5 4.39 2.43 -10.79
N ILE A 6 5.37 3.30 -10.95
CA ILE A 6 5.20 4.75 -10.80
C ILE A 6 5.31 5.40 -12.17
N GLU A 7 4.31 6.21 -12.52
CA GLU A 7 4.32 7.02 -13.74
C GLU A 7 4.07 8.47 -13.37
N ARG A 8 4.60 9.37 -14.18
CA ARG A 8 4.48 10.78 -13.93
C ARG A 8 4.10 11.55 -15.18
N ASP A 9 3.12 12.43 -15.03
CA ASP A 9 2.71 13.36 -16.09
C ASP A 9 2.53 14.74 -15.47
N GLY A 10 3.57 15.59 -15.60
CA GLY A 10 3.57 16.90 -14.96
C GLY A 10 3.44 16.78 -13.45
N GLY A 11 2.41 17.41 -12.88
CA GLY A 11 2.12 17.34 -11.45
C GLY A 11 1.33 16.11 -11.03
N ILE A 12 0.95 15.24 -11.96
CA ILE A 12 0.17 14.03 -11.68
C ILE A 12 1.11 12.84 -11.55
N LEU A 13 1.12 12.23 -10.37
CA LEU A 13 1.87 11.01 -10.13
C LEU A 13 0.90 9.85 -9.97
N THR A 14 1.05 8.81 -10.76
CA THR A 14 0.19 7.62 -10.73
C THR A 14 0.99 6.43 -10.22
N ALA A 15 0.52 5.84 -9.14
CA ALA A 15 1.05 4.62 -8.57
C ALA A 15 0.11 3.46 -8.90
N THR A 16 0.60 2.49 -9.63
CA THR A 16 -0.19 1.31 -10.01
C THR A 16 0.28 0.11 -9.21
N MET A 17 -0.63 -0.50 -8.47
CA MET A 17 -0.37 -1.78 -7.81
C MET A 17 -0.27 -2.84 -8.90
N ASN A 18 0.86 -3.54 -8.97
CA ASN A 18 1.16 -4.43 -10.10
C ASN A 18 1.54 -5.82 -9.63
N GLN A 19 0.64 -6.45 -8.90
CA GLN A 19 0.78 -7.84 -8.48
C GLN A 19 -0.59 -8.53 -8.62
N PRO A 20 -1.13 -8.59 -9.89
CA PRO A 20 -2.48 -9.12 -10.11
C PRO A 20 -2.61 -10.59 -9.75
N GLU A 21 -1.54 -11.38 -9.80
CA GLU A 21 -1.54 -12.80 -9.45
C GLU A 21 -1.92 -13.05 -7.99
N THR A 22 -1.72 -12.06 -7.11
CA THR A 22 -2.15 -12.11 -5.71
C THR A 22 -3.30 -11.16 -5.43
N ARG A 23 -3.97 -10.68 -6.48
CA ARG A 23 -5.06 -9.69 -6.41
C ARG A 23 -4.62 -8.42 -5.69
N ASN A 24 -3.38 -8.01 -5.91
CA ASN A 24 -2.77 -6.83 -5.31
C ASN A 24 -2.91 -6.82 -3.78
N ALA A 25 -2.65 -7.98 -3.15
CA ALA A 25 -2.65 -8.08 -1.70
C ALA A 25 -1.59 -7.15 -1.09
N LEU A 26 -1.90 -6.58 0.06
CA LEU A 26 -1.07 -5.56 0.70
C LEU A 26 -0.15 -6.12 1.78
N THR A 27 -0.21 -7.41 2.05
CA THR A 27 0.66 -8.09 3.01
C THR A 27 1.37 -9.27 2.37
N GLY A 28 2.46 -9.73 2.99
CA GLY A 28 3.24 -10.85 2.47
C GLY A 28 4.16 -10.48 1.31
N ASN A 29 4.38 -9.18 1.09
CA ASN A 29 5.20 -8.65 0.00
C ASN A 29 5.82 -7.30 0.41
N THR A 30 6.29 -6.53 -0.57
CA THR A 30 6.93 -5.23 -0.32
C THR A 30 5.95 -4.05 -0.39
N ALA A 31 4.64 -4.31 -0.41
CA ALA A 31 3.63 -3.26 -0.60
C ALA A 31 3.71 -2.16 0.45
N VAL A 32 3.79 -2.53 1.73
CA VAL A 32 3.81 -1.55 2.83
C VAL A 32 5.02 -0.63 2.70
N GLN A 33 6.19 -1.20 2.52
CA GLN A 33 7.42 -0.41 2.39
C GLN A 33 7.38 0.52 1.18
N GLU A 34 6.85 0.03 0.06
CA GLU A 34 6.78 0.84 -1.15
C GLU A 34 5.78 1.98 -1.03
N PHE A 35 4.62 1.75 -0.40
CA PHE A 35 3.66 2.83 -0.15
C PHE A 35 4.22 3.88 0.81
N VAL A 36 4.89 3.45 1.87
CA VAL A 36 5.50 4.39 2.83
C VAL A 36 6.56 5.23 2.13
N GLN A 37 7.41 4.60 1.32
CA GLN A 37 8.43 5.32 0.57
C GLN A 37 7.83 6.27 -0.46
N LEU A 38 6.79 5.84 -1.16
CA LEU A 38 6.06 6.69 -2.12
C LEU A 38 5.54 7.96 -1.43
N CYS A 39 4.89 7.81 -0.30
CA CYS A 39 4.33 8.95 0.44
C CYS A 39 5.43 9.89 0.92
N GLU A 40 6.55 9.36 1.36
CA GLU A 40 7.69 10.18 1.76
C GLU A 40 8.24 10.97 0.57
N ASP A 41 8.37 10.33 -0.58
CA ASP A 41 8.85 10.99 -1.80
C ASP A 41 7.89 12.08 -2.25
N VAL A 42 6.58 11.84 -2.20
CA VAL A 42 5.56 12.83 -2.56
C VAL A 42 5.59 14.03 -1.61
N ARG A 43 5.76 13.79 -0.32
CA ARG A 43 5.85 14.86 0.67
C ARG A 43 7.03 15.79 0.44
N LYS A 44 8.13 15.25 -0.08
CA LYS A 44 9.36 16.00 -0.33
C LYS A 44 9.40 16.68 -1.69
N ASP A 45 8.47 16.36 -2.58
CA ASP A 45 8.47 16.84 -3.97
C ASP A 45 7.32 17.81 -4.21
N ALA A 46 7.63 19.11 -4.13
CA ALA A 46 6.64 20.17 -4.30
C ALA A 46 6.02 20.21 -5.70
N SER A 47 6.63 19.55 -6.69
CA SER A 47 6.10 19.51 -8.05
C SER A 47 4.98 18.49 -8.23
N VAL A 48 4.80 17.56 -7.29
CA VAL A 48 3.65 16.64 -7.29
C VAL A 48 2.44 17.38 -6.76
N LYS A 49 1.36 17.42 -7.57
CA LYS A 49 0.12 18.13 -7.22
C LYS A 49 -1.03 17.20 -6.89
N VAL A 50 -0.97 15.96 -7.36
CA VAL A 50 -1.99 14.94 -7.08
C VAL A 50 -1.36 13.56 -7.18
N LEU A 51 -1.80 12.66 -6.31
CA LEU A 51 -1.41 11.25 -6.35
C LEU A 51 -2.64 10.42 -6.74
N ILE A 52 -2.50 9.61 -7.80
CA ILE A 52 -3.53 8.66 -8.22
C ILE A 52 -3.02 7.26 -7.89
N ILE A 53 -3.85 6.47 -7.22
CA ILE A 53 -3.57 5.06 -6.93
C ILE A 53 -4.53 4.22 -7.75
N THR A 54 -4.00 3.33 -8.57
CA THR A 54 -4.79 2.39 -9.35
C THR A 54 -4.16 1.01 -9.29
N ALA A 55 -4.66 0.08 -10.09
CA ALA A 55 -4.20 -1.32 -10.01
C ALA A 55 -4.25 -1.99 -11.36
N ALA A 56 -3.30 -2.88 -11.59
CA ALA A 56 -3.30 -3.80 -12.73
C ALA A 56 -4.21 -5.01 -12.42
N GLY A 57 -4.80 -5.56 -13.48
CA GLY A 57 -5.65 -6.74 -13.37
C GLY A 57 -7.10 -6.41 -13.00
N PRO A 58 -7.94 -7.44 -12.79
CA PRO A 58 -9.38 -7.25 -12.59
C PRO A 58 -9.77 -6.78 -11.19
N ILE A 59 -8.88 -6.87 -10.22
CA ILE A 59 -9.15 -6.54 -8.81
C ILE A 59 -8.26 -5.39 -8.38
N PHE A 60 -8.84 -4.35 -7.80
CA PHE A 60 -8.06 -3.22 -7.28
C PHE A 60 -7.11 -3.70 -6.19
N SER A 61 -7.64 -4.29 -5.12
CA SER A 61 -6.85 -4.92 -4.07
C SER A 61 -7.75 -5.80 -3.22
N SER A 62 -7.26 -6.96 -2.85
CA SER A 62 -7.94 -7.85 -1.89
C SER A 62 -7.67 -7.47 -0.44
N GLY A 63 -6.81 -6.47 -0.20
CA GLY A 63 -6.43 -6.08 1.15
C GLY A 63 -5.37 -7.00 1.74
N GLY A 64 -5.53 -7.37 3.02
CA GLY A 64 -4.60 -8.28 3.66
C GLY A 64 -4.69 -9.70 3.07
N ASN A 65 -3.55 -10.40 3.05
CA ASN A 65 -3.51 -11.77 2.56
C ASN A 65 -4.10 -12.71 3.62
N VAL A 66 -5.26 -13.30 3.32
CA VAL A 66 -5.97 -14.18 4.26
C VAL A 66 -5.14 -15.41 4.60
N LYS A 67 -4.41 -15.96 3.63
CA LYS A 67 -3.53 -17.10 3.88
C LYS A 67 -2.43 -16.78 4.88
N ASP A 68 -1.93 -15.55 4.85
CA ASP A 68 -0.92 -15.08 5.78
C ASP A 68 -1.48 -14.97 7.20
N MET A 69 -2.77 -14.69 7.33
CA MET A 69 -3.44 -14.60 8.64
C MET A 69 -3.56 -15.93 9.35
N LYS A 70 -3.46 -17.05 8.62
CA LYS A 70 -3.54 -18.39 9.22
C LYS A 70 -2.47 -18.59 10.29
N ARG A 71 -1.30 -17.98 10.14
CA ARG A 71 -0.23 -18.08 11.12
C ARG A 71 -0.60 -17.50 12.50
N PHE A 72 -1.63 -16.64 12.58
CA PHE A 72 -2.12 -16.14 13.88
C PHE A 72 -2.61 -17.28 14.76
N PHE A 73 -3.20 -18.31 14.13
CA PHE A 73 -3.64 -19.51 14.83
C PHE A 73 -2.50 -20.53 14.99
N ASP A 74 -1.74 -20.75 13.91
CA ASP A 74 -0.68 -21.74 13.88
C ASP A 74 0.45 -21.41 14.88
N ASP A 75 0.76 -20.12 15.03
CA ASP A 75 1.78 -19.62 15.95
C ASP A 75 1.22 -19.22 17.31
N ALA A 76 -0.09 -19.42 17.53
CA ALA A 76 -0.78 -19.08 18.77
C ALA A 76 -0.52 -17.63 19.23
N LEU A 77 -0.59 -16.67 18.30
CA LEU A 77 -0.35 -15.28 18.62
C LEU A 77 -1.47 -14.72 19.50
N THR A 78 -1.09 -13.89 20.48
CA THR A 78 -2.04 -13.21 21.35
C THR A 78 -2.63 -11.99 20.64
N PRO A 79 -3.83 -11.51 21.07
CA PRO A 79 -4.45 -10.33 20.43
C PRO A 79 -3.57 -9.08 20.43
N ASP A 80 -2.79 -8.86 21.46
CA ASP A 80 -1.88 -7.72 21.53
C ASP A 80 -0.73 -7.83 20.52
N LEU A 81 -0.21 -9.03 20.29
CA LEU A 81 0.81 -9.25 19.27
C LEU A 81 0.24 -9.08 17.85
N ILE A 82 -0.98 -9.55 17.61
CA ILE A 82 -1.68 -9.36 16.33
C ILE A 82 -1.89 -7.87 16.07
N ARG A 83 -2.35 -7.13 17.09
CA ARG A 83 -2.56 -5.69 16.98
C ARG A 83 -1.26 -4.97 16.62
N GLU A 84 -0.16 -5.33 17.26
CA GLU A 84 1.13 -4.72 16.99
C GLU A 84 1.60 -5.00 15.57
N GLU A 85 1.34 -6.21 15.07
CA GLU A 85 1.69 -6.57 13.71
C GLU A 85 0.92 -5.74 12.67
N TYR A 86 -0.36 -5.44 12.92
CA TYR A 86 -1.13 -4.54 12.06
C TYR A 86 -0.58 -3.11 12.11
N ARG A 87 -0.21 -2.63 13.28
CA ARG A 87 0.38 -1.30 13.46
C ARG A 87 1.71 -1.16 12.72
N GLN A 88 2.56 -2.17 12.81
CA GLN A 88 3.87 -2.16 12.17
C GLN A 88 3.81 -2.56 10.69
N GLY A 89 2.68 -3.05 10.24
CA GLY A 89 2.49 -3.53 8.87
C GLY A 89 1.48 -2.71 8.09
N ILE A 90 0.37 -3.34 7.71
CA ILE A 90 -0.60 -2.79 6.76
C ILE A 90 -1.15 -1.42 7.16
N GLN A 91 -1.30 -1.14 8.45
CA GLN A 91 -1.82 0.15 8.92
C GLN A 91 -0.87 1.32 8.65
N GLN A 92 0.37 1.06 8.32
CA GLN A 92 1.30 2.13 7.92
C GLN A 92 0.90 2.78 6.60
N ILE A 93 0.18 2.05 5.73
CA ILE A 93 -0.26 2.59 4.44
C ILE A 93 -1.24 3.76 4.63
N PRO A 94 -2.41 3.58 5.30
CA PRO A 94 -3.30 4.71 5.51
C PRO A 94 -2.68 5.81 6.35
N ASN A 95 -1.86 5.49 7.33
CA ASN A 95 -1.18 6.49 8.14
C ASN A 95 -0.24 7.36 7.31
N ALA A 96 0.46 6.78 6.35
CA ALA A 96 1.32 7.53 5.44
C ALA A 96 0.51 8.41 4.48
N LEU A 97 -0.58 7.86 3.94
CA LEU A 97 -1.45 8.60 3.00
C LEU A 97 -2.10 9.81 3.65
N VAL A 98 -2.56 9.69 4.89
CA VAL A 98 -3.25 10.79 5.58
C VAL A 98 -2.32 11.96 5.88
N GLN A 99 -1.02 11.76 5.84
CA GLN A 99 -0.04 12.82 6.08
C GLN A 99 0.28 13.64 4.82
N LEU A 100 -0.25 13.24 3.67
CA LEU A 100 -0.02 13.97 2.41
C LEU A 100 -0.84 15.25 2.35
N ASP A 101 -0.24 16.32 1.81
CA ASP A 101 -0.89 17.61 1.61
C ASP A 101 -1.54 17.73 0.22
N VAL A 102 -1.35 16.73 -0.64
CA VAL A 102 -1.94 16.72 -1.99
C VAL A 102 -3.15 15.79 -2.00
N PRO A 103 -4.12 16.02 -2.91
CA PRO A 103 -5.23 15.09 -3.08
C PRO A 103 -4.75 13.70 -3.48
N VAL A 104 -5.39 12.68 -2.91
CA VAL A 104 -5.16 11.28 -3.26
C VAL A 104 -6.44 10.71 -3.85
N ILE A 105 -6.37 10.21 -5.07
CA ILE A 105 -7.51 9.65 -5.78
C ILE A 105 -7.25 8.17 -6.01
N CYS A 106 -8.20 7.33 -5.59
CA CYS A 106 -8.15 5.91 -5.88
C CYS A 106 -9.04 5.62 -7.08
N ALA A 107 -8.45 5.18 -8.17
CA ALA A 107 -9.15 4.80 -9.39
C ALA A 107 -9.44 3.30 -9.33
N ILE A 108 -10.57 2.98 -8.75
CA ILE A 108 -11.00 1.60 -8.50
C ILE A 108 -11.71 1.00 -9.73
#